data_e006cbd536a2abadf424c6fff06af667
#
_entry.id   e006cbd536a2abadf424c6fff06af667
#
_cell.length_a   1.000
_cell.length_b   1.000
_cell.length_c   1.000
_cell.angle_alpha   90.00
_cell.angle_beta   90.00
_cell.angle_gamma   90.00
#
_symmetry.space_group_name_H-M   'P 1'
#
loop_
_entity.id
_entity.type
_entity.pdbx_description
1 polymer ?
#
loop_
_entity_poly.entity_id
_entity_poly.type
_entity_poly.pdbx_seq_one_letter_code
_entity_poly.pdbx_strand_id
1 'polypeptide(L)'
;LIDSHVAFDLHLKFAENYDIVFAAHKPAVEMFKEKGIKNVFWIPPACDPELHEKKAGEKKYDVGFVGSSNPERVHLLNELGQRFNTYYERCFLERMAEVFSQSKIVFNKSIEGGLNMRVFEAMASGSMLLTNEANGSGLQDFFQDRKHLVIYRNENELFELADYYLRNDNEREEIAFEGMSKVLSEHAYSNRVKDMVKIISTFLG
;
A
#
# COMPACT_ATOMS: atom_id res chain seq x y z
N LEU A 1 -13.82 1.69 8.75
CA LEU A 1 -14.41 1.05 7.56
C LEU A 1 -13.33 0.84 6.50
N ILE A 2 -13.06 -0.41 6.16
CA ILE A 2 -12.09 -0.84 5.15
C ILE A 2 -12.87 -1.21 3.88
N ASP A 3 -12.24 -1.01 2.70
CA ASP A 3 -12.84 -1.32 1.39
C ASP A 3 -14.20 -0.63 1.12
N SER A 4 -14.37 0.59 1.63
CA SER A 4 -15.61 1.35 1.47
C SER A 4 -15.96 1.67 0.01
N HIS A 5 -15.00 1.62 -0.90
CA HIS A 5 -15.22 1.75 -2.34
C HIS A 5 -15.93 0.53 -2.97
N VAL A 6 -15.77 -0.66 -2.35
CA VAL A 6 -16.40 -1.91 -2.82
C VAL A 6 -17.73 -2.19 -2.12
N ALA A 7 -17.86 -1.81 -0.84
CA ALA A 7 -19.01 -2.15 0.01
C ALA A 7 -19.71 -0.89 0.57
N PHE A 8 -19.81 0.18 -0.23
CA PHE A 8 -20.25 1.48 0.24
C PHE A 8 -21.65 1.45 0.87
N ASP A 9 -22.64 0.86 0.20
CA ASP A 9 -24.02 0.83 0.68
C ASP A 9 -24.18 0.06 2.00
N LEU A 10 -23.39 -1.01 2.18
CA LEU A 10 -23.34 -1.74 3.44
C LEU A 10 -22.71 -0.90 4.54
N HIS A 11 -21.59 -0.26 4.25
CA HIS A 11 -20.87 0.59 5.20
C HIS A 11 -21.66 1.84 5.57
N LEU A 12 -22.46 2.38 4.66
CA LEU A 12 -23.34 3.51 4.93
C LEU A 12 -24.37 3.17 6.02
N LYS A 13 -25.03 2.01 5.90
CA LYS A 13 -25.99 1.53 6.91
C LYS A 13 -25.36 1.36 8.30
N PHE A 14 -24.10 0.95 8.36
CA PHE A 14 -23.38 0.90 9.64
C PHE A 14 -23.01 2.30 10.12
N ALA A 15 -22.53 3.18 9.25
CA ALA A 15 -22.08 4.52 9.59
C ALA A 15 -23.18 5.37 10.25
N GLU A 16 -24.43 5.18 9.86
CA GLU A 16 -25.61 5.87 10.45
C GLU A 16 -25.79 5.62 11.95
N ASN A 17 -25.18 4.58 12.51
CA ASN A 17 -25.32 4.20 13.92
C ASN A 17 -24.14 4.64 14.79
N TYR A 18 -23.20 5.41 14.26
CA TYR A 18 -21.99 5.84 14.97
C TYR A 18 -21.82 7.36 14.94
N ASP A 19 -21.35 7.90 16.06
CA ASP A 19 -21.06 9.33 16.20
C ASP A 19 -19.83 9.76 15.38
N ILE A 20 -18.84 8.85 15.21
CA ILE A 20 -17.62 9.06 14.46
C ILE A 20 -17.36 7.85 13.56
N VAL A 21 -16.97 8.11 12.31
CA VAL A 21 -16.63 7.09 11.32
C VAL A 21 -15.22 7.32 10.81
N PHE A 22 -14.40 6.27 10.83
CA PHE A 22 -13.07 6.26 10.21
C PHE A 22 -13.10 5.43 8.92
N ALA A 23 -12.77 6.05 7.80
CA ALA A 23 -12.71 5.41 6.48
C ALA A 23 -11.26 5.26 6.03
N ALA A 24 -10.87 4.05 5.61
CA ALA A 24 -9.52 3.80 5.09
C ALA A 24 -9.34 4.32 3.65
N HIS A 25 -10.41 4.47 2.90
CA HIS A 25 -10.39 4.95 1.52
C HIS A 25 -10.70 6.46 1.49
N LYS A 26 -9.75 7.28 1.01
CA LYS A 26 -9.85 8.74 1.06
C LYS A 26 -11.09 9.28 0.36
N PRO A 27 -11.42 8.89 -0.88
CA PRO A 27 -12.63 9.35 -1.57
C PRO A 27 -13.94 9.00 -0.84
N ALA A 28 -13.97 7.89 -0.08
CA ALA A 28 -15.18 7.50 0.65
C ALA A 28 -15.59 8.53 1.72
N VAL A 29 -14.66 9.33 2.22
CA VAL A 29 -14.97 10.39 3.19
C VAL A 29 -16.01 11.36 2.63
N GLU A 30 -15.78 11.87 1.42
CA GLU A 30 -16.72 12.78 0.78
C GLU A 30 -18.04 12.08 0.39
N MET A 31 -17.97 10.85 -0.08
CA MET A 31 -19.15 10.04 -0.39
C MET A 31 -20.07 9.86 0.84
N PHE A 32 -19.50 9.59 2.02
CA PHE A 32 -20.26 9.50 3.27
C PHE A 32 -20.85 10.85 3.69
N LYS A 33 -20.09 11.94 3.55
CA LYS A 33 -20.58 13.29 3.86
C LYS A 33 -21.77 13.69 2.96
N GLU A 34 -21.70 13.39 1.66
CA GLU A 34 -22.82 13.60 0.72
C GLU A 34 -24.08 12.82 1.10
N LYS A 35 -23.94 11.70 1.80
CA LYS A 35 -25.04 10.90 2.36
C LYS A 35 -25.48 11.34 3.75
N GLY A 36 -24.93 12.45 4.27
CA GLY A 36 -25.35 13.02 5.56
C GLY A 36 -24.54 12.56 6.78
N ILE A 37 -23.54 11.69 6.62
CA ILE A 37 -22.64 11.30 7.71
C ILE A 37 -21.57 12.39 7.88
N LYS A 38 -21.75 13.25 8.88
CA LYS A 38 -20.92 14.46 9.05
C LYS A 38 -19.52 14.19 9.60
N ASN A 39 -19.41 13.28 10.57
CA ASN A 39 -18.19 13.02 11.33
C ASN A 39 -17.41 11.85 10.72
N VAL A 40 -16.98 11.98 9.48
CA VAL A 40 -16.18 10.97 8.78
C VAL A 40 -14.77 11.50 8.58
N PHE A 41 -13.80 10.69 8.97
CA PHE A 41 -12.37 11.03 8.92
C PHE A 41 -11.59 9.98 8.14
N TRP A 42 -10.63 10.41 7.35
CA TRP A 42 -9.74 9.51 6.65
C TRP A 42 -8.66 8.99 7.59
N ILE A 43 -8.59 7.68 7.73
CA ILE A 43 -7.50 6.96 8.41
C ILE A 43 -7.00 5.89 7.45
N PRO A 44 -5.91 6.15 6.73
CA PRO A 44 -5.37 5.22 5.73
C PRO A 44 -4.80 3.95 6.37
N PRO A 45 -4.59 2.88 5.58
CA PRO A 45 -3.82 1.72 6.02
C PRO A 45 -2.43 2.09 6.54
N ALA A 46 -1.77 1.15 7.18
CA ALA A 46 -0.45 1.32 7.78
C ALA A 46 0.33 -0.01 7.75
N CYS A 47 1.55 -0.03 8.24
CA CYS A 47 2.28 -1.24 8.55
C CYS A 47 2.25 -1.55 10.05
N ASP A 48 2.51 -2.82 10.37
CA ASP A 48 2.93 -3.26 11.69
C ASP A 48 4.45 -3.45 11.65
N PRO A 49 5.25 -2.62 12.37
CA PRO A 49 6.70 -2.71 12.31
C PRO A 49 7.28 -4.05 12.80
N GLU A 50 6.58 -4.75 13.69
CA GLU A 50 7.04 -6.05 14.20
C GLU A 50 6.79 -7.18 13.19
N LEU A 51 5.65 -7.15 12.51
CA LEU A 51 5.28 -8.14 11.49
C LEU A 51 5.98 -7.91 10.16
N HIS A 52 6.08 -6.65 9.73
CA HIS A 52 6.56 -6.26 8.40
C HIS A 52 8.02 -5.80 8.40
N GLU A 53 8.77 -6.11 9.46
CA GLU A 53 10.20 -5.78 9.50
C GLU A 53 10.99 -6.45 8.38
N LYS A 54 12.04 -5.79 7.92
CA LYS A 54 12.98 -6.36 6.96
C LYS A 54 13.63 -7.61 7.54
N LYS A 55 13.37 -8.77 6.94
CA LYS A 55 14.01 -10.04 7.34
C LYS A 55 15.42 -10.12 6.77
N ALA A 56 16.34 -10.65 7.57
CA ALA A 56 17.72 -10.89 7.14
C ALA A 56 17.78 -11.95 6.03
N GLY A 57 18.67 -11.76 5.07
CA GLY A 57 18.89 -12.72 3.99
C GLY A 57 19.14 -12.04 2.65
N GLU A 58 19.46 -12.85 1.65
CA GLU A 58 19.71 -12.38 0.29
C GLU A 58 18.41 -12.16 -0.48
N LYS A 59 18.45 -11.26 -1.44
CA LYS A 59 17.36 -11.06 -2.42
C LYS A 59 17.32 -12.26 -3.36
N LYS A 60 16.24 -13.02 -3.33
CA LYS A 60 16.04 -14.24 -4.13
C LYS A 60 15.28 -13.98 -5.42
N TYR A 61 14.41 -12.98 -5.41
CA TYR A 61 13.51 -12.67 -6.51
C TYR A 61 13.78 -11.29 -7.07
N ASP A 62 13.69 -11.16 -8.38
CA ASP A 62 13.74 -9.84 -9.02
C ASP A 62 12.47 -9.07 -8.71
N VAL A 63 11.31 -9.72 -8.88
CA VAL A 63 10.00 -9.12 -8.59
C VAL A 63 9.20 -10.05 -7.70
N GLY A 64 8.65 -9.52 -6.60
CA GLY A 64 7.76 -10.24 -5.70
C GLY A 64 6.36 -9.65 -5.65
N PHE A 65 5.37 -10.52 -5.45
CA PHE A 65 3.99 -10.11 -5.19
C PHE A 65 3.34 -11.03 -4.16
N VAL A 66 2.67 -10.43 -3.19
CA VAL A 66 1.81 -11.17 -2.26
C VAL A 66 0.42 -10.55 -2.25
N GLY A 67 -0.60 -11.38 -2.41
CA GLY A 67 -1.98 -10.94 -2.31
C GLY A 67 -2.96 -11.73 -3.15
N SER A 68 -4.22 -11.31 -3.15
CA SER A 68 -5.26 -11.90 -3.98
C SER A 68 -5.00 -11.64 -5.47
N SER A 69 -5.27 -12.65 -6.27
CA SER A 69 -5.24 -12.55 -7.73
C SER A 69 -6.58 -12.04 -8.25
N ASN A 70 -6.52 -11.24 -9.30
CA ASN A 70 -7.61 -10.92 -10.19
C ASN A 70 -7.10 -11.01 -11.64
N PRO A 71 -7.94 -11.01 -12.67
CA PRO A 71 -7.50 -11.20 -14.05
C PRO A 71 -6.39 -10.22 -14.49
N GLU A 72 -6.50 -8.95 -14.14
CA GLU A 72 -5.50 -7.93 -14.48
C GLU A 72 -4.16 -8.18 -13.79
N ARG A 73 -4.17 -8.50 -12.49
CA ARG A 73 -2.94 -8.85 -11.76
C ARG A 73 -2.28 -10.12 -12.29
N VAL A 74 -3.09 -11.14 -12.60
CA VAL A 74 -2.57 -12.40 -13.17
C VAL A 74 -1.89 -12.14 -14.50
N HIS A 75 -2.51 -11.35 -15.38
CA HIS A 75 -1.91 -10.95 -16.65
C HIS A 75 -0.55 -10.29 -16.44
N LEU A 76 -0.48 -9.22 -15.63
CA LEU A 76 0.77 -8.48 -15.36
C LEU A 76 1.84 -9.35 -14.70
N LEU A 77 1.46 -10.23 -13.77
CA LEU A 77 2.39 -11.16 -13.11
C LEU A 77 2.96 -12.20 -14.09
N ASN A 78 2.16 -12.70 -15.02
CA ASN A 78 2.62 -13.60 -16.06
C ASN A 78 3.62 -12.89 -16.99
N GLU A 79 3.32 -11.67 -17.43
CA GLU A 79 4.23 -10.88 -18.27
C GLU A 79 5.54 -10.53 -17.55
N LEU A 80 5.48 -10.19 -16.25
CA LEU A 80 6.67 -9.99 -15.43
C LEU A 80 7.47 -11.30 -15.31
N GLY A 81 6.79 -12.44 -15.13
CA GLY A 81 7.43 -13.76 -15.01
C GLY A 81 8.11 -14.26 -16.28
N GLN A 82 7.71 -13.77 -17.46
CA GLN A 82 8.39 -14.06 -18.73
C GLN A 82 9.71 -13.27 -18.88
N ARG A 83 9.89 -12.18 -18.14
CA ARG A 83 11.00 -11.23 -18.29
C ARG A 83 11.98 -11.29 -17.13
N PHE A 84 11.50 -11.56 -15.90
CA PHE A 84 12.25 -11.45 -14.66
C PHE A 84 11.99 -12.67 -13.77
N ASN A 85 12.91 -12.97 -12.86
CA ASN A 85 12.69 -13.98 -11.82
C ASN A 85 11.61 -13.48 -10.86
N THR A 86 10.35 -13.80 -11.19
CA THR A 86 9.15 -13.30 -10.49
C THR A 86 8.55 -14.38 -9.60
N TYR A 87 8.30 -14.02 -8.35
CA TYR A 87 7.64 -14.88 -7.39
C TYR A 87 6.33 -14.25 -6.90
N TYR A 88 5.25 -15.01 -6.90
CA TYR A 88 3.98 -14.55 -6.33
C TYR A 88 3.31 -15.66 -5.52
N GLU A 89 2.69 -15.24 -4.41
CA GLU A 89 2.02 -16.13 -3.47
C GLU A 89 0.82 -15.42 -2.83
N ARG A 90 -0.16 -16.19 -2.37
CA ARG A 90 -1.18 -15.70 -1.45
C ARG A 90 -0.85 -16.19 -0.05
N CYS A 91 -0.20 -15.35 0.73
CA CYS A 91 0.15 -15.61 2.13
C CYS A 91 -0.10 -14.36 2.98
N PHE A 92 0.16 -14.47 4.27
CA PHE A 92 -0.12 -13.42 5.25
C PHE A 92 1.02 -13.36 6.29
N LEU A 93 1.03 -12.28 7.08
CA LEU A 93 1.88 -12.10 8.25
C LEU A 93 3.38 -12.29 7.93
N GLU A 94 4.09 -13.05 8.75
CA GLU A 94 5.54 -13.25 8.64
C GLU A 94 5.97 -13.78 7.27
N ARG A 95 5.19 -14.69 6.67
CA ARG A 95 5.51 -15.23 5.35
C ARG A 95 5.43 -14.16 4.26
N MET A 96 4.49 -13.24 4.36
CA MET A 96 4.40 -12.09 3.46
C MET A 96 5.62 -11.18 3.60
N ALA A 97 6.00 -10.84 4.83
CA ALA A 97 7.19 -10.03 5.10
C ALA A 97 8.48 -10.71 4.60
N GLU A 98 8.57 -12.03 4.73
CA GLU A 98 9.69 -12.82 4.19
C GLU A 98 9.77 -12.71 2.66
N VAL A 99 8.67 -12.94 1.93
CA VAL A 99 8.63 -12.81 0.46
C VAL A 99 8.99 -11.40 0.03
N PHE A 100 8.45 -10.38 0.68
CA PHE A 100 8.78 -8.99 0.36
C PHE A 100 10.26 -8.70 0.62
N SER A 101 10.81 -9.08 1.77
CA SER A 101 12.22 -8.87 2.10
C SER A 101 13.18 -9.57 1.12
N GLN A 102 12.78 -10.72 0.58
CA GLN A 102 13.55 -11.50 -0.40
C GLN A 102 13.39 -11.00 -1.85
N SER A 103 12.55 -10.01 -2.11
CA SER A 103 12.33 -9.43 -3.43
C SER A 103 13.15 -8.15 -3.60
N LYS A 104 13.75 -7.92 -4.77
CA LYS A 104 14.39 -6.64 -5.10
C LYS A 104 13.34 -5.55 -5.28
N ILE A 105 12.29 -5.87 -6.02
CA ILE A 105 11.13 -5.02 -6.30
C ILE A 105 9.89 -5.74 -5.82
N VAL A 106 9.02 -5.06 -5.08
CA VAL A 106 7.67 -5.53 -4.81
C VAL A 106 6.71 -4.83 -5.77
N PHE A 107 6.05 -5.64 -6.60
CA PHE A 107 5.02 -5.18 -7.52
C PHE A 107 3.72 -4.91 -6.77
N ASN A 108 3.06 -3.81 -7.05
CA ASN A 108 1.71 -3.51 -6.60
C ASN A 108 0.84 -3.03 -7.77
N LYS A 109 -0.36 -3.58 -7.84
CA LYS A 109 -1.46 -3.08 -8.63
C LYS A 109 -2.65 -2.92 -7.68
N SER A 110 -2.97 -1.68 -7.34
CA SER A 110 -4.16 -1.38 -6.56
C SER A 110 -5.42 -1.59 -7.39
N ILE A 111 -6.48 -2.06 -6.75
CA ILE A 111 -7.80 -2.19 -7.37
C ILE A 111 -8.49 -0.83 -7.27
N GLU A 112 -9.13 -0.38 -8.36
CA GLU A 112 -9.90 0.86 -8.42
C GLU A 112 -9.13 2.10 -7.92
N GLY A 113 -7.79 2.09 -8.08
CA GLY A 113 -6.95 3.22 -7.68
C GLY A 113 -6.88 3.48 -6.17
N GLY A 114 -7.24 2.50 -5.33
CA GLY A 114 -7.22 2.64 -3.88
C GLY A 114 -5.81 2.54 -3.27
N LEU A 115 -5.58 3.24 -2.16
CA LEU A 115 -4.38 3.06 -1.34
C LEU A 115 -4.56 1.80 -0.48
N ASN A 116 -3.82 0.74 -0.79
CA ASN A 116 -3.94 -0.54 -0.12
C ASN A 116 -2.82 -0.79 0.91
N MET A 117 -3.00 -1.78 1.78
CA MET A 117 -2.05 -2.14 2.85
C MET A 117 -0.67 -2.50 2.30
N ARG A 118 -0.59 -3.19 1.14
CA ARG A 118 0.68 -3.61 0.53
C ARG A 118 1.67 -2.46 0.32
N VAL A 119 1.18 -1.24 0.07
CA VAL A 119 2.03 -0.06 -0.07
C VAL A 119 2.91 0.12 1.17
N PHE A 120 2.32 0.00 2.35
CA PHE A 120 3.02 0.18 3.62
C PHE A 120 3.81 -1.07 4.02
N GLU A 121 3.23 -2.25 3.85
CA GLU A 121 3.81 -3.55 4.22
C GLU A 121 5.08 -3.86 3.41
N ALA A 122 5.05 -3.62 2.10
CA ALA A 122 6.18 -3.87 1.22
C ALA A 122 7.36 -2.94 1.50
N MET A 123 7.10 -1.64 1.69
CA MET A 123 8.14 -0.68 2.04
C MET A 123 8.72 -0.97 3.42
N ALA A 124 7.90 -1.32 4.42
CA ALA A 124 8.38 -1.69 5.76
C ALA A 124 9.31 -2.89 5.72
N SER A 125 9.10 -3.83 4.79
CA SER A 125 9.95 -5.00 4.57
C SER A 125 11.26 -4.69 3.82
N GLY A 126 11.57 -3.43 3.54
CA GLY A 126 12.84 -2.97 2.97
C GLY A 126 13.05 -3.33 1.51
N SER A 127 11.99 -3.35 0.72
CA SER A 127 12.04 -3.55 -0.73
C SER A 127 11.48 -2.35 -1.47
N MET A 128 12.03 -2.05 -2.64
CA MET A 128 11.50 -0.99 -3.48
C MET A 128 10.09 -1.36 -3.94
N LEU A 129 9.12 -0.49 -3.67
CA LEU A 129 7.76 -0.65 -4.16
C LEU A 129 7.62 -0.06 -5.57
N LEU A 130 7.16 -0.86 -6.51
CA LEU A 130 6.74 -0.43 -7.84
C LEU A 130 5.22 -0.56 -7.95
N THR A 131 4.51 0.58 -7.94
CA THR A 131 3.05 0.62 -7.85
C THR A 131 2.43 1.41 -9.00
N ASN A 132 1.18 1.08 -9.35
CA ASN A 132 0.43 1.89 -10.29
C ASN A 132 0.06 3.25 -9.68
N GLU A 133 -0.14 4.22 -10.56
CA GLU A 133 -0.72 5.50 -10.19
C GLU A 133 -2.10 5.31 -9.54
N ALA A 134 -2.35 6.04 -8.47
CA ALA A 134 -3.57 5.95 -7.68
C ALA A 134 -4.06 7.36 -7.30
N ASN A 135 -4.51 8.11 -8.33
CA ASN A 135 -4.93 9.49 -8.20
C ASN A 135 -6.13 9.64 -7.22
N GLY A 136 -6.02 10.61 -6.32
CA GLY A 136 -7.04 10.88 -5.31
C GLY A 136 -7.08 9.90 -4.13
N SER A 137 -6.28 8.82 -4.15
CA SER A 137 -6.22 7.84 -3.06
C SER A 137 -5.53 8.34 -1.79
N GLY A 138 -4.71 9.38 -1.91
CA GLY A 138 -3.82 9.86 -0.85
C GLY A 138 -2.39 9.29 -0.91
N LEU A 139 -2.06 8.46 -1.90
CA LEU A 139 -0.70 7.94 -2.07
C LEU A 139 0.35 9.06 -2.13
N GLN A 140 0.08 10.06 -2.96
CA GLN A 140 0.98 11.20 -3.18
C GLN A 140 0.95 12.25 -2.06
N ASP A 141 -0.01 12.16 -1.12
CA ASP A 141 0.02 13.00 0.08
C ASP A 141 1.13 12.55 1.04
N PHE A 142 1.52 11.27 0.97
CA PHE A 142 2.50 10.66 1.87
C PHE A 142 3.84 10.39 1.20
N PHE A 143 3.83 10.00 -0.07
CA PHE A 143 5.00 9.47 -0.76
C PHE A 143 5.30 10.22 -2.05
N GLN A 144 6.56 10.46 -2.27
CA GLN A 144 7.09 11.06 -3.48
C GLN A 144 7.61 9.97 -4.41
N ASP A 145 7.17 10.03 -5.69
CA ASP A 145 7.68 9.15 -6.76
C ASP A 145 9.19 9.28 -6.91
N ARG A 146 9.87 8.17 -7.18
CA ARG A 146 11.33 8.03 -7.33
C ARG A 146 12.16 8.46 -6.10
N LYS A 147 11.50 8.64 -4.96
CA LYS A 147 12.16 8.88 -3.68
C LYS A 147 11.80 7.82 -2.64
N HIS A 148 10.50 7.57 -2.44
CA HIS A 148 10.04 6.62 -1.43
C HIS A 148 9.51 5.33 -2.06
N LEU A 149 9.08 5.41 -3.31
CA LEU A 149 8.53 4.34 -4.14
C LEU A 149 8.63 4.75 -5.61
N VAL A 150 8.25 3.86 -6.52
CA VAL A 150 8.20 4.15 -7.95
C VAL A 150 6.79 3.95 -8.48
N ILE A 151 6.29 4.92 -9.27
CA ILE A 151 4.94 4.91 -9.83
C ILE A 151 4.99 4.63 -11.32
N TYR A 152 4.26 3.61 -11.77
CA TYR A 152 4.02 3.36 -13.19
C TYR A 152 2.58 3.75 -13.58
N ARG A 153 2.38 4.23 -14.82
CA ARG A 153 1.09 4.73 -15.32
C ARG A 153 0.42 3.77 -16.30
N ASN A 154 1.22 2.93 -16.93
CA ASN A 154 0.75 1.93 -17.89
C ASN A 154 1.65 0.70 -17.87
N GLU A 155 1.25 -0.34 -18.59
CA GLU A 155 1.94 -1.62 -18.62
C GLU A 155 3.37 -1.53 -19.20
N ASN A 156 3.56 -0.76 -20.26
CA ASN A 156 4.90 -0.59 -20.85
C ASN A 156 5.85 0.07 -19.84
N GLU A 157 5.39 1.12 -19.16
CA GLU A 157 6.17 1.81 -18.13
C GLU A 157 6.47 0.87 -16.93
N LEU A 158 5.56 -0.03 -16.57
CA LEU A 158 5.81 -1.05 -15.55
C LEU A 158 7.04 -1.89 -15.90
N PHE A 159 7.11 -2.41 -17.12
CA PHE A 159 8.22 -3.28 -17.54
C PHE A 159 9.53 -2.51 -17.72
N GLU A 160 9.48 -1.31 -18.28
CA GLU A 160 10.63 -0.43 -18.44
C GLU A 160 11.24 -0.03 -17.09
N LEU A 161 10.43 0.35 -16.12
CA LEU A 161 10.86 0.70 -14.77
C LEU A 161 11.38 -0.52 -14.01
N ALA A 162 10.75 -1.69 -14.14
CA ALA A 162 11.25 -2.91 -13.54
C ALA A 162 12.65 -3.26 -14.08
N ASP A 163 12.83 -3.26 -15.40
CA ASP A 163 14.13 -3.53 -16.03
C ASP A 163 15.19 -2.49 -15.61
N TYR A 164 14.83 -1.21 -15.61
CA TYR A 164 15.72 -0.13 -15.19
C TYR A 164 16.23 -0.32 -13.75
N TYR A 165 15.33 -0.49 -12.80
CA TYR A 165 15.71 -0.61 -11.39
C TYR A 165 16.35 -1.95 -11.04
N LEU A 166 16.15 -3.00 -11.82
CA LEU A 166 16.88 -4.25 -11.68
C LEU A 166 18.35 -4.13 -12.13
N ARG A 167 18.68 -3.18 -13.01
CA ARG A 167 20.06 -2.89 -13.46
C ARG A 167 20.73 -1.78 -12.66
N ASN A 168 19.97 -0.98 -11.89
CA ASN A 168 20.46 0.16 -11.13
C ASN A 168 20.29 -0.08 -9.63
N ASP A 169 21.07 -1.03 -9.11
CA ASP A 169 20.97 -1.52 -7.72
C ASP A 169 21.07 -0.39 -6.69
N ASN A 170 22.01 0.53 -6.83
CA ASN A 170 22.22 1.61 -5.87
C ASN A 170 20.99 2.52 -5.73
N GLU A 171 20.44 2.95 -6.87
CA GLU A 171 19.24 3.81 -6.87
C GLU A 171 18.02 3.08 -6.32
N ARG A 172 17.87 1.79 -6.69
CA ARG A 172 16.79 0.96 -6.14
C ARG A 172 16.87 0.82 -4.62
N GLU A 173 18.06 0.53 -4.08
CA GLU A 173 18.25 0.35 -2.63
C GLU A 173 18.10 1.66 -1.87
N GLU A 174 18.47 2.80 -2.45
CA GLU A 174 18.23 4.12 -1.89
C GLU A 174 16.72 4.41 -1.76
N ILE A 175 15.95 4.18 -2.83
CA ILE A 175 14.48 4.33 -2.81
C ILE A 175 13.85 3.39 -1.79
N ALA A 176 14.32 2.13 -1.73
CA ALA A 176 13.82 1.15 -0.76
C ALA A 176 14.10 1.60 0.69
N PHE A 177 15.28 2.15 0.96
CA PHE A 177 15.67 2.65 2.28
C PHE A 177 14.84 3.89 2.68
N GLU A 178 14.70 4.86 1.79
CA GLU A 178 13.89 6.07 2.03
C GLU A 178 12.41 5.72 2.26
N GLY A 179 11.85 4.82 1.46
CA GLY A 179 10.49 4.33 1.62
C GLY A 179 10.29 3.60 2.95
N MET A 180 11.20 2.71 3.32
CA MET A 180 11.17 1.98 4.59
C MET A 180 11.25 2.95 5.78
N SER A 181 12.21 3.88 5.76
CA SER A 181 12.41 4.86 6.82
C SER A 181 11.17 5.73 7.03
N LYS A 182 10.56 6.19 5.94
CA LYS A 182 9.33 6.98 5.96
C LYS A 182 8.15 6.21 6.54
N VAL A 183 7.95 4.97 6.09
CA VAL A 183 6.82 4.15 6.54
C VAL A 183 6.95 3.78 8.02
N LEU A 184 8.12 3.35 8.46
CA LEU A 184 8.33 2.95 9.85
C LEU A 184 8.20 4.13 10.83
N SER A 185 8.63 5.33 10.44
CA SER A 185 8.55 6.51 11.31
C SER A 185 7.14 7.13 11.38
N GLU A 186 6.41 7.17 10.26
CA GLU A 186 5.18 7.97 10.15
C GLU A 186 3.91 7.16 9.87
N HIS A 187 4.05 5.92 9.42
CA HIS A 187 2.92 5.14 8.90
C HIS A 187 2.77 3.75 9.54
N ALA A 188 3.13 3.61 10.81
CA ALA A 188 2.78 2.45 11.62
C ALA A 188 1.33 2.53 12.12
N TYR A 189 0.69 1.40 12.46
CA TYR A 189 -0.64 1.38 13.07
C TYR A 189 -0.69 2.17 14.38
N SER A 190 0.40 2.24 15.14
CA SER A 190 0.49 3.09 16.34
C SER A 190 0.29 4.59 16.03
N ASN A 191 0.75 5.07 14.87
CA ASN A 191 0.49 6.44 14.42
C ASN A 191 -1.01 6.64 14.11
N ARG A 192 -1.65 5.68 13.45
CA ARG A 192 -3.09 5.73 13.15
C ARG A 192 -3.94 5.78 14.40
N VAL A 193 -3.58 4.96 15.41
CA VAL A 193 -4.28 4.98 16.71
C VAL A 193 -4.14 6.33 17.39
N LYS A 194 -2.95 6.95 17.37
CA LYS A 194 -2.76 8.31 17.91
C LYS A 194 -3.64 9.34 17.19
N ASP A 195 -3.71 9.28 15.86
CA ASP A 195 -4.55 10.17 15.07
C ASP A 195 -6.04 9.98 15.41
N MET A 196 -6.50 8.72 15.50
CA MET A 196 -7.87 8.41 15.89
C MET A 196 -8.22 8.94 17.29
N VAL A 197 -7.35 8.71 18.28
CA VAL A 197 -7.53 9.19 19.65
C VAL A 197 -7.59 10.72 19.68
N LYS A 198 -6.73 11.41 18.95
CA LYS A 198 -6.75 12.87 18.83
C LYS A 198 -8.08 13.38 18.27
N ILE A 199 -8.59 12.76 17.20
CA ILE A 199 -9.88 13.12 16.60
C ILE A 199 -11.02 12.91 17.60
N ILE A 200 -11.05 11.75 18.27
CA ILE A 200 -12.08 11.41 19.27
C ILE A 200 -12.04 12.41 20.43
N SER A 201 -10.85 12.70 20.96
CA SER A 201 -10.71 13.66 22.07
C SER A 201 -11.19 15.07 21.69
N THR A 202 -10.92 15.50 20.45
CA THR A 202 -11.41 16.79 19.94
C THR A 202 -12.94 16.81 19.79
N PHE A 203 -13.53 15.66 19.47
CA PHE A 203 -14.98 15.52 19.30
C PHE A 203 -15.75 15.50 20.65
N LEU A 204 -15.14 14.95 21.70
CA LEU A 204 -15.76 14.78 23.03
C LEU A 204 -15.53 15.98 23.94
N GLY A 205 -14.56 16.83 23.66
CA GLY A 205 -14.13 17.96 24.51
C GLY A 205 -14.58 19.27 24.19
#